data_c7ca11a084f9a4ecd3ad5f4cff716f92
#
_entry.id   c7ca11a084f9a4ecd3ad5f4cff716f92
#
_cell.length_a   1.000
_cell.length_b   1.000
_cell.length_c   1.000
_cell.angle_alpha   90.00
_cell.angle_beta   90.00
_cell.angle_gamma   90.00
#
_symmetry.space_group_name_H-M   'P 1'
#
loop_
_entity.id
_entity.type
_entity.pdbx_description
1 polymer ?
#
loop_
_entity_poly.entity_id
_entity_poly.type
_entity_poly.pdbx_seq_one_letter_code
_entity_poly.pdbx_strand_id
1 'polypeptide(L)'
;IGDVLYCHTARNGWEEQQPSISWKKIREKSGGHLYHHIHELDCVQFLMGGIPETVTMTGGNVAHQGENFGDEDDMIFVNMEFPGKRFALLEWGSAFRWGEHYVLIQGTKGAIKLDLFNCKGTLKVDGKESYFLIHESQEEDDDRTRIYHSTEMDGAIAYGKPGKRTPLWLSSVIDKEMKYLHDIMNGAPVSKEFEKLLTGEAALEAIASADACTRSINEDRKVKLSEIMG
;
A
#
# COMPACT_ATOMS: atom_id res chain seq x y z
N ILE A 1 -12.11 12.86 -11.75
CA ILE A 1 -13.10 12.03 -11.05
C ILE A 1 -13.92 12.84 -10.02
N GLY A 2 -13.68 14.14 -9.89
CA GLY A 2 -14.32 14.96 -8.86
C GLY A 2 -13.72 14.74 -7.47
N ASP A 3 -14.50 15.02 -6.42
CA ASP A 3 -14.07 14.82 -5.04
C ASP A 3 -13.97 13.32 -4.73
N VAL A 4 -12.89 12.90 -4.10
CA VAL A 4 -12.70 11.50 -3.71
C VAL A 4 -13.62 11.17 -2.54
N LEU A 5 -14.43 10.11 -2.72
CA LEU A 5 -15.39 9.62 -1.73
C LEU A 5 -14.92 8.35 -1.04
N TYR A 6 -14.23 7.49 -1.79
CA TYR A 6 -13.86 6.17 -1.34
C TYR A 6 -12.56 5.69 -1.99
N CYS A 7 -11.73 5.05 -1.19
CA CYS A 7 -10.54 4.35 -1.66
C CYS A 7 -10.58 2.90 -1.16
N HIS A 8 -10.23 1.94 -2.04
CA HIS A 8 -10.04 0.54 -1.65
C HIS A 8 -8.70 0.06 -2.18
N THR A 9 -7.87 -0.44 -1.28
CA THR A 9 -6.64 -1.12 -1.64
C THR A 9 -6.74 -2.58 -1.25
N ALA A 10 -6.41 -3.46 -2.18
CA ALA A 10 -6.20 -4.86 -1.90
C ALA A 10 -4.76 -5.24 -2.27
N ARG A 11 -4.09 -5.92 -1.37
CA ARG A 11 -2.80 -6.57 -1.62
C ARG A 11 -2.78 -7.88 -0.88
N ASN A 12 -3.25 -8.90 -1.53
CA ASN A 12 -3.44 -10.20 -0.95
C ASN A 12 -2.97 -11.32 -1.88
N GLY A 13 -2.72 -12.48 -1.30
CA GLY A 13 -2.28 -13.66 -2.03
C GLY A 13 -2.09 -14.83 -1.09
N TRP A 14 -1.56 -15.91 -1.61
CA TRP A 14 -1.23 -17.07 -0.82
C TRP A 14 0.29 -17.20 -0.68
N GLU A 15 0.75 -17.32 0.55
CA GLU A 15 2.15 -17.60 0.82
C GLU A 15 2.34 -19.07 1.15
N GLU A 16 3.29 -19.70 0.47
CA GLU A 16 3.70 -21.08 0.81
C GLU A 16 4.75 -21.04 1.94
N GLN A 17 4.80 -22.13 2.69
CA GLN A 17 5.76 -22.29 3.77
C GLN A 17 7.19 -22.07 3.30
N GLN A 18 7.91 -21.20 3.98
CA GLN A 18 9.31 -20.91 3.69
C GLN A 18 10.25 -21.88 4.43
N PRO A 19 11.45 -22.13 3.91
CA PRO A 19 12.45 -22.98 4.56
C PRO A 19 12.91 -22.45 5.93
N SER A 20 12.79 -21.14 6.15
CA SER A 20 13.12 -20.49 7.42
C SER A 20 12.19 -19.30 7.64
N ILE A 21 11.89 -19.00 8.90
CA ILE A 21 11.02 -17.88 9.28
C ILE A 21 11.81 -16.57 9.15
N SER A 22 11.31 -15.66 8.32
CA SER A 22 11.83 -14.29 8.24
C SER A 22 11.48 -13.52 9.52
N TRP A 23 12.32 -12.56 9.90
CA TRP A 23 12.04 -11.65 11.02
C TRP A 23 10.71 -10.89 10.84
N LYS A 24 10.29 -10.67 9.60
CA LYS A 24 9.02 -10.03 9.24
C LYS A 24 7.78 -10.83 9.69
N LYS A 25 7.94 -12.12 9.91
CA LYS A 25 6.87 -13.01 10.36
C LYS A 25 6.83 -13.21 11.88
N ILE A 26 7.68 -12.49 12.58
CA ILE A 26 7.79 -12.55 14.05
C ILE A 26 7.35 -11.20 14.59
N ARG A 27 6.16 -11.11 15.17
CA ARG A 27 5.53 -9.88 15.66
C ARG A 27 6.42 -9.08 16.60
N GLU A 28 7.13 -9.73 17.50
CA GLU A 28 8.09 -9.09 18.40
C GLU A 28 9.20 -8.34 17.64
N LYS A 29 9.57 -8.80 16.44
CA LYS A 29 10.65 -8.22 15.64
C LYS A 29 10.16 -7.24 14.59
N SER A 30 8.98 -7.48 14.03
CA SER A 30 8.39 -6.66 12.96
C SER A 30 7.57 -5.50 13.50
N GLY A 31 7.08 -5.60 14.73
CA GLY A 31 6.10 -4.69 15.32
C GLY A 31 4.65 -5.03 14.95
N GLY A 32 4.45 -5.95 14.02
CA GLY A 32 3.15 -6.30 13.45
C GLY A 32 3.07 -6.02 11.96
N HIS A 33 2.13 -6.68 11.31
CA HIS A 33 2.00 -6.72 9.86
C HIS A 33 1.91 -5.33 9.21
N LEU A 34 1.14 -4.41 9.79
CA LEU A 34 0.96 -3.07 9.23
C LEU A 34 2.22 -2.19 9.26
N TYR A 35 3.18 -2.46 10.14
CA TYR A 35 4.38 -1.62 10.23
C TYR A 35 5.41 -1.92 9.15
N HIS A 36 5.62 -3.17 8.79
CA HIS A 36 6.53 -3.49 7.70
C HIS A 36 5.89 -3.41 6.29
N HIS A 37 4.57 -3.22 6.25
CA HIS A 37 3.81 -2.95 5.04
C HIS A 37 3.01 -1.65 5.14
N ILE A 38 3.61 -0.64 5.71
CA ILE A 38 3.03 0.68 5.94
C ILE A 38 2.60 1.40 4.65
N HIS A 39 3.14 0.96 3.50
CA HIS A 39 2.95 1.60 2.20
C HIS A 39 1.47 1.71 1.78
N GLU A 40 0.67 0.70 2.10
CA GLU A 40 -0.76 0.69 1.76
C GLU A 40 -1.54 1.70 2.60
N LEU A 41 -1.20 1.87 3.88
CA LEU A 41 -1.79 2.90 4.74
C LEU A 41 -1.43 4.30 4.25
N ASP A 42 -0.15 4.54 3.98
CA ASP A 42 0.34 5.81 3.47
C ASP A 42 -0.28 6.16 2.12
N CYS A 43 -0.35 5.20 1.20
CA CYS A 43 -1.01 5.36 -0.09
C CYS A 43 -2.49 5.76 0.05
N VAL A 44 -3.23 5.09 0.93
CA VAL A 44 -4.65 5.43 1.19
C VAL A 44 -4.77 6.84 1.73
N GLN A 45 -3.95 7.24 2.70
CA GLN A 45 -3.99 8.59 3.28
C GLN A 45 -3.63 9.66 2.25
N PHE A 46 -2.62 9.41 1.41
CA PHE A 46 -2.27 10.28 0.30
C PHE A 46 -3.44 10.48 -0.68
N LEU A 47 -4.07 9.39 -1.11
CA LEU A 47 -5.19 9.41 -2.05
C LEU A 47 -6.45 10.04 -1.46
N MET A 48 -6.70 9.87 -0.17
CA MET A 48 -7.81 10.48 0.54
C MET A 48 -7.55 11.94 0.94
N GLY A 49 -6.30 12.41 0.81
CA GLY A 49 -5.89 13.77 1.11
C GLY A 49 -5.81 14.11 2.60
N GLY A 50 -5.52 13.13 3.44
CA GLY A 50 -5.34 13.32 4.88
C GLY A 50 -5.49 12.05 5.70
N ILE A 51 -5.54 12.21 7.02
CA ILE A 51 -5.64 11.10 7.97
C ILE A 51 -7.10 10.73 8.27
N PRO A 52 -7.40 9.47 8.64
CA PRO A 52 -8.74 9.07 9.06
C PRO A 52 -9.10 9.66 10.43
N GLU A 53 -10.38 9.89 10.68
CA GLU A 53 -10.90 10.24 12.01
C GLU A 53 -10.96 9.00 12.90
N THR A 54 -11.35 7.87 12.30
CA THR A 54 -11.48 6.59 13.01
C THR A 54 -11.05 5.43 12.13
N VAL A 55 -10.58 4.37 12.80
CA VAL A 55 -10.25 3.10 12.17
C VAL A 55 -10.91 1.93 12.90
N THR A 56 -11.22 0.88 12.16
CA THR A 56 -11.59 -0.44 12.70
C THR A 56 -10.80 -1.49 11.96
N MET A 57 -10.09 -2.33 12.67
CA MET A 57 -9.33 -3.44 12.11
C MET A 57 -9.87 -4.77 12.63
N THR A 58 -10.04 -5.73 11.72
CA THR A 58 -10.36 -7.13 12.02
C THR A 58 -9.42 -8.04 11.25
N GLY A 59 -9.22 -9.25 11.74
CA GLY A 59 -8.34 -10.22 11.10
C GLY A 59 -7.62 -11.10 12.11
N GLY A 60 -6.52 -11.68 11.69
CA GLY A 60 -5.70 -12.53 12.54
C GLY A 60 -4.80 -13.47 11.74
N ASN A 61 -4.11 -14.33 12.46
CA ASN A 61 -3.38 -15.46 11.87
C ASN A 61 -4.35 -16.64 11.73
N VAL A 62 -4.88 -16.85 10.52
CA VAL A 62 -5.97 -17.81 10.26
C VAL A 62 -5.52 -19.06 9.51
N ALA A 63 -4.50 -18.98 8.65
CA ALA A 63 -4.06 -20.06 7.79
C ALA A 63 -2.61 -20.51 8.04
N HIS A 64 -1.73 -19.58 8.43
CA HIS A 64 -0.29 -19.82 8.56
C HIS A 64 0.11 -19.91 10.02
N GLN A 65 -0.37 -20.94 10.69
CA GLN A 65 -0.12 -21.19 12.11
C GLN A 65 1.01 -22.21 12.31
N GLY A 66 1.75 -22.06 13.43
CA GLY A 66 2.79 -22.99 13.84
C GLY A 66 4.21 -22.48 13.65
N GLU A 67 5.17 -23.29 14.11
CA GLU A 67 6.59 -22.92 14.22
C GLU A 67 7.23 -22.46 12.89
N ASN A 68 6.70 -22.90 11.75
CA ASN A 68 7.29 -22.65 10.44
C ASN A 68 6.67 -21.44 9.71
N PHE A 69 5.70 -20.75 10.31
CA PHE A 69 5.02 -19.60 9.69
C PHE A 69 5.15 -18.30 10.48
N GLY A 70 5.55 -18.36 11.76
CA GLY A 70 5.58 -17.21 12.65
C GLY A 70 4.21 -16.93 13.30
N ASP A 71 4.06 -15.71 13.82
CA ASP A 71 2.88 -15.27 14.59
C ASP A 71 2.25 -13.97 14.04
N GLU A 72 2.60 -13.59 12.81
CA GLU A 72 2.00 -12.43 12.14
C GLU A 72 0.58 -12.75 11.67
N ASP A 73 -0.26 -11.70 11.66
CA ASP A 73 -1.58 -11.79 11.05
C ASP A 73 -1.43 -12.00 9.55
N ASP A 74 -2.15 -12.94 8.99
CA ASP A 74 -2.08 -13.33 7.59
C ASP A 74 -3.36 -12.99 6.79
N MET A 75 -4.37 -12.47 7.49
CA MET A 75 -5.60 -11.95 6.89
C MET A 75 -6.07 -10.72 7.69
N ILE A 76 -6.09 -9.55 7.04
CA ILE A 76 -6.38 -8.27 7.68
C ILE A 76 -7.37 -7.47 6.83
N PHE A 77 -8.34 -6.87 7.51
CA PHE A 77 -9.30 -5.92 6.96
C PHE A 77 -9.31 -4.66 7.81
N VAL A 78 -9.04 -3.52 7.19
CA VAL A 78 -9.08 -2.22 7.84
C VAL A 78 -10.13 -1.35 7.19
N ASN A 79 -11.07 -0.84 8.00
CA ASN A 79 -12.04 0.17 7.59
C ASN A 79 -11.65 1.52 8.22
N MET A 80 -11.54 2.55 7.40
CA MET A 80 -11.17 3.90 7.78
C MET A 80 -12.29 4.88 7.45
N GLU A 81 -12.62 5.75 8.39
CA GLU A 81 -13.56 6.85 8.19
C GLU A 81 -12.79 8.18 8.18
N PHE A 82 -12.95 8.95 7.12
CA PHE A 82 -12.32 10.25 6.92
C PHE A 82 -13.32 11.39 7.11
N PRO A 83 -12.85 12.63 7.36
CA PRO A 83 -13.72 13.81 7.41
C PRO A 83 -14.63 13.93 6.21
N GLY A 84 -15.87 14.38 6.42
CA GLY A 84 -16.85 14.54 5.35
C GLY A 84 -17.55 13.24 4.90
N LYS A 85 -17.57 12.22 5.75
CA LYS A 85 -18.18 10.90 5.46
C LYS A 85 -17.59 10.23 4.23
N ARG A 86 -16.28 10.27 4.12
CA ARG A 86 -15.50 9.54 3.14
C ARG A 86 -14.91 8.30 3.79
N PHE A 87 -14.67 7.26 3.02
CA PHE A 87 -14.27 5.97 3.56
C PHE A 87 -13.09 5.39 2.80
N ALA A 88 -12.31 4.55 3.49
CA ALA A 88 -11.38 3.66 2.82
C ALA A 88 -11.42 2.26 3.41
N LEU A 89 -11.16 1.27 2.56
CA LEU A 89 -11.00 -0.12 2.92
C LEU A 89 -9.62 -0.60 2.49
N LEU A 90 -8.95 -1.28 3.39
CA LEU A 90 -7.70 -1.97 3.12
C LEU A 90 -7.91 -3.45 3.41
N GLU A 91 -7.62 -4.27 2.40
CA GLU A 91 -7.68 -5.72 2.46
C GLU A 91 -6.29 -6.27 2.19
N TRP A 92 -5.76 -7.06 3.13
CA TRP A 92 -4.39 -7.45 3.02
C TRP A 92 -4.02 -8.75 3.74
N GLY A 93 -3.02 -9.46 3.18
CA GLY A 93 -2.48 -10.64 3.80
C GLY A 93 -2.03 -11.74 2.85
N SER A 94 -1.53 -12.79 3.44
CA SER A 94 -0.96 -13.97 2.75
C SER A 94 -1.83 -15.22 2.82
N ALA A 95 -3.05 -15.12 3.36
CA ALA A 95 -3.98 -16.25 3.49
C ALA A 95 -5.12 -16.25 2.45
N PHE A 96 -4.94 -15.58 1.33
CA PHE A 96 -5.94 -15.48 0.27
C PHE A 96 -5.53 -16.34 -0.92
N ARG A 97 -6.28 -17.40 -1.21
CA ARG A 97 -6.04 -18.26 -2.39
C ARG A 97 -6.31 -17.55 -3.71
N TRP A 98 -7.23 -16.59 -3.71
CA TRP A 98 -7.43 -15.69 -4.83
C TRP A 98 -6.64 -14.41 -4.57
N GLY A 99 -5.48 -14.29 -5.21
CA GLY A 99 -4.61 -13.12 -5.04
C GLY A 99 -5.11 -11.92 -5.83
N GLU A 100 -5.05 -10.75 -5.21
CA GLU A 100 -5.36 -9.47 -5.84
C GLU A 100 -4.36 -8.40 -5.40
N HIS A 101 -4.02 -7.49 -6.33
CA HIS A 101 -3.24 -6.31 -6.01
C HIS A 101 -3.77 -5.14 -6.82
N TYR A 102 -4.59 -4.30 -6.19
CA TYR A 102 -5.17 -3.13 -6.85
C TYR A 102 -5.39 -1.95 -5.90
N VAL A 103 -5.57 -0.78 -6.52
CA VAL A 103 -6.09 0.42 -5.88
C VAL A 103 -7.32 0.87 -6.67
N LEU A 104 -8.45 1.03 -5.97
CA LEU A 104 -9.70 1.56 -6.52
C LEU A 104 -10.03 2.89 -5.83
N ILE A 105 -10.19 3.95 -6.62
CA ILE A 105 -10.55 5.27 -6.14
C ILE A 105 -11.89 5.65 -6.77
N GLN A 106 -12.85 6.02 -5.95
CA GLN A 106 -14.16 6.47 -6.41
C GLN A 106 -14.40 7.92 -6.01
N GLY A 107 -14.80 8.72 -6.96
CA GLY A 107 -15.13 10.11 -6.78
C GLY A 107 -16.56 10.44 -7.21
N THR A 108 -16.93 11.69 -7.05
CA THR A 108 -18.28 12.20 -7.36
C THR A 108 -18.62 12.19 -8.85
N LYS A 109 -17.65 12.10 -9.74
CA LYS A 109 -17.83 12.17 -11.20
C LYS A 109 -17.22 10.99 -11.96
N GLY A 110 -16.53 10.09 -11.28
CA GLY A 110 -15.88 8.95 -11.93
C GLY A 110 -15.07 8.11 -10.96
N ALA A 111 -14.41 7.10 -11.49
CA ALA A 111 -13.57 6.17 -10.73
C ALA A 111 -12.28 5.85 -11.46
N ILE A 112 -11.24 5.52 -10.72
CA ILE A 112 -9.98 5.00 -11.22
C ILE A 112 -9.74 3.65 -10.57
N LYS A 113 -9.37 2.65 -11.36
CA LYS A 113 -8.83 1.38 -10.86
C LYS A 113 -7.42 1.18 -11.41
N LEU A 114 -6.47 0.95 -10.52
CA LEU A 114 -5.12 0.52 -10.84
C LEU A 114 -5.02 -0.97 -10.52
N ASP A 115 -4.97 -1.81 -11.54
CA ASP A 115 -4.65 -3.22 -11.40
C ASP A 115 -3.12 -3.34 -11.38
N LEU A 116 -2.55 -3.59 -10.22
CA LEU A 116 -1.12 -3.64 -10.02
C LEU A 116 -0.51 -5.02 -10.31
N PHE A 117 -1.35 -6.06 -10.47
CA PHE A 117 -0.91 -7.36 -10.96
C PHE A 117 -0.65 -7.35 -12.46
N ASN A 118 -1.60 -6.78 -13.23
CA ASN A 118 -1.53 -6.76 -14.69
C ASN A 118 -1.09 -5.39 -15.23
N CYS A 119 -0.68 -4.51 -14.32
CA CYS A 119 -0.18 -3.17 -14.62
C CYS A 119 -1.08 -2.39 -15.57
N LYS A 120 -2.37 -2.25 -15.19
CA LYS A 120 -3.40 -1.62 -16.02
C LYS A 120 -4.15 -0.54 -15.26
N GLY A 121 -4.08 0.68 -15.73
CA GLY A 121 -4.92 1.79 -15.27
C GLY A 121 -6.25 1.85 -16.05
N THR A 122 -7.36 1.97 -15.32
CA THR A 122 -8.70 2.15 -15.91
C THR A 122 -9.34 3.38 -15.30
N LEU A 123 -9.81 4.29 -16.15
CA LEU A 123 -10.59 5.47 -15.79
C LEU A 123 -12.03 5.29 -16.29
N LYS A 124 -13.00 5.53 -15.41
CA LYS A 124 -14.42 5.51 -15.74
C LYS A 124 -15.06 6.85 -15.41
N VAL A 125 -15.53 7.56 -16.44
CA VAL A 125 -16.21 8.86 -16.34
C VAL A 125 -17.38 8.87 -17.32
N ASP A 126 -18.51 9.40 -16.90
CA ASP A 126 -19.73 9.51 -17.73
C ASP A 126 -20.15 8.19 -18.42
N GLY A 127 -19.98 7.07 -17.71
CA GLY A 127 -20.30 5.74 -18.21
C GLY A 127 -19.32 5.18 -19.26
N LYS A 128 -18.28 5.91 -19.59
CA LYS A 128 -17.21 5.47 -20.50
C LYS A 128 -16.01 4.99 -19.74
N GLU A 129 -15.39 3.92 -20.23
CA GLU A 129 -14.11 3.42 -19.74
C GLU A 129 -13.01 3.79 -20.74
N SER A 130 -11.88 4.22 -20.20
CA SER A 130 -10.62 4.40 -20.93
C SER A 130 -9.47 3.79 -20.15
N TYR A 131 -8.42 3.41 -20.86
CA TYR A 131 -7.23 2.77 -20.27
C TYR A 131 -6.04 3.70 -20.37
N PHE A 132 -5.15 3.61 -19.38
CA PHE A 132 -3.90 4.37 -19.37
C PHE A 132 -2.78 3.52 -18.76
N LEU A 133 -1.55 3.86 -19.08
CA LEU A 133 -0.36 3.24 -18.52
C LEU A 133 -0.17 3.66 -17.06
N ILE A 134 0.26 2.73 -16.23
CA ILE A 134 0.61 3.03 -14.83
C ILE A 134 2.00 3.67 -14.76
N HIS A 135 2.92 3.22 -15.62
CA HIS A 135 4.26 3.77 -15.73
C HIS A 135 4.40 4.63 -17.00
N GLU A 136 5.62 5.04 -17.32
CA GLU A 136 5.91 5.94 -18.44
C GLU A 136 5.76 5.27 -19.81
N SER A 137 5.96 3.97 -19.87
CA SER A 137 5.93 3.22 -21.11
C SER A 137 5.24 1.87 -20.97
N GLN A 138 4.75 1.35 -22.09
CA GLN A 138 4.20 -0.01 -22.15
C GLN A 138 5.26 -1.05 -21.77
N GLU A 139 6.54 -0.82 -22.10
CA GLU A 139 7.63 -1.73 -21.76
C GLU A 139 7.81 -1.83 -20.22
N GLU A 140 7.65 -0.74 -19.48
CA GLU A 140 7.70 -0.73 -18.02
C GLU A 140 6.51 -1.46 -17.42
N ASP A 141 5.29 -1.25 -17.93
CA ASP A 141 4.09 -1.95 -17.50
C ASP A 141 4.18 -3.46 -17.76
N ASP A 142 4.68 -3.84 -18.93
CA ASP A 142 4.91 -5.24 -19.31
C ASP A 142 6.00 -5.90 -18.44
N ASP A 143 7.11 -5.20 -18.16
CA ASP A 143 8.18 -5.68 -17.29
C ASP A 143 7.67 -5.93 -15.86
N ARG A 144 6.89 -5.00 -15.32
CA ARG A 144 6.27 -5.18 -14.01
C ARG A 144 5.29 -6.35 -13.98
N THR A 145 4.40 -6.45 -14.96
CA THR A 145 3.44 -7.55 -15.09
C THR A 145 4.17 -8.89 -15.15
N ARG A 146 5.21 -9.00 -15.98
CA ARG A 146 6.03 -10.21 -16.11
C ARG A 146 6.67 -10.60 -14.78
N ILE A 147 7.22 -9.65 -14.03
CA ILE A 147 7.86 -9.89 -12.74
C ILE A 147 6.81 -10.36 -11.72
N TYR A 148 5.65 -9.73 -11.65
CA TYR A 148 4.58 -10.11 -10.72
C TYR A 148 3.99 -11.49 -11.00
N HIS A 149 3.98 -11.96 -12.25
CA HIS A 149 3.53 -13.29 -12.62
C HIS A 149 4.63 -14.35 -12.61
N SER A 150 5.88 -13.97 -12.36
CA SER A 150 6.99 -14.91 -12.24
C SER A 150 7.23 -15.32 -10.80
N THR A 151 7.91 -16.45 -10.60
CA THR A 151 8.40 -16.85 -9.28
C THR A 151 9.54 -15.95 -8.76
N GLU A 152 9.95 -14.98 -9.56
CA GLU A 152 11.00 -14.00 -9.23
C GLU A 152 10.46 -12.77 -8.45
N MET A 153 9.25 -12.87 -7.92
CA MET A 153 8.49 -11.77 -7.29
C MET A 153 9.08 -11.17 -6.02
N ASP A 154 10.13 -11.71 -5.47
CA ASP A 154 10.76 -11.05 -4.34
C ASP A 154 11.48 -9.79 -4.82
N GLY A 155 10.91 -8.61 -4.58
CA GLY A 155 11.55 -7.33 -4.87
C GLY A 155 12.95 -7.22 -4.27
N ALA A 156 13.21 -7.94 -3.18
CA ALA A 156 14.55 -8.11 -2.62
C ALA A 156 15.50 -8.83 -3.59
N ILE A 157 15.00 -9.56 -4.57
CA ILE A 157 15.81 -10.22 -5.61
C ILE A 157 16.48 -9.19 -6.53
N ALA A 158 15.84 -8.06 -6.79
CA ALA A 158 16.36 -7.01 -7.66
C ALA A 158 17.39 -6.12 -6.97
N TYR A 159 17.28 -5.94 -5.64
CA TYR A 159 18.12 -5.04 -4.89
C TYR A 159 19.47 -5.70 -4.50
N GLY A 160 20.55 -5.15 -5.06
CA GLY A 160 21.91 -5.44 -4.61
C GLY A 160 22.43 -6.85 -4.83
N LYS A 161 21.72 -7.72 -5.57
CA LYS A 161 22.25 -9.04 -5.94
C LYS A 161 23.12 -8.93 -7.21
N PRO A 162 24.39 -9.31 -7.16
CA PRO A 162 25.25 -9.31 -8.35
C PRO A 162 24.63 -10.09 -9.50
N GLY A 163 24.62 -9.50 -10.70
CA GLY A 163 24.09 -10.13 -11.91
C GLY A 163 22.56 -10.10 -12.07
N LYS A 164 21.82 -9.47 -11.15
CA LYS A 164 20.40 -9.23 -11.33
C LYS A 164 20.15 -7.80 -11.81
N ARG A 165 19.34 -7.65 -12.86
CA ARG A 165 18.94 -6.35 -13.37
C ARG A 165 17.81 -5.78 -12.49
N THR A 166 17.90 -4.52 -12.13
CA THR A 166 16.78 -3.79 -11.56
C THR A 166 15.64 -3.73 -12.57
N PRO A 167 14.39 -4.00 -12.17
CA PRO A 167 13.24 -3.84 -13.05
C PRO A 167 13.20 -2.45 -13.70
N LEU A 168 12.76 -2.37 -14.95
CA LEU A 168 12.71 -1.10 -15.70
C LEU A 168 11.86 -0.06 -14.99
N TRP A 169 10.62 -0.43 -14.62
CA TRP A 169 9.69 0.43 -13.91
C TRP A 169 10.26 0.97 -12.59
N LEU A 170 11.02 0.14 -11.88
CA LEU A 170 11.61 0.54 -10.60
C LEU A 170 12.76 1.51 -10.80
N SER A 171 13.62 1.28 -11.79
CA SER A 171 14.69 2.23 -12.14
C SER A 171 14.11 3.59 -12.51
N SER A 172 13.06 3.61 -13.33
CA SER A 172 12.37 4.85 -13.75
C SER A 172 11.77 5.62 -12.57
N VAL A 173 11.12 4.92 -11.63
CA VAL A 173 10.56 5.55 -10.41
C VAL A 173 11.65 6.14 -9.54
N ILE A 174 12.75 5.39 -9.30
CA ILE A 174 13.88 5.86 -8.50
C ILE A 174 14.56 7.07 -9.16
N ASP A 175 14.76 7.03 -10.47
CA ASP A 175 15.37 8.14 -11.22
C ASP A 175 14.53 9.43 -11.09
N LYS A 176 13.21 9.33 -11.15
CA LYS A 176 12.30 10.47 -10.96
C LYS A 176 12.36 11.01 -9.53
N GLU A 177 12.34 10.13 -8.54
CA GLU A 177 12.46 10.52 -7.13
C GLU A 177 13.78 11.25 -6.89
N MET A 178 14.89 10.67 -7.33
CA MET A 178 16.21 11.26 -7.17
C MET A 178 16.35 12.60 -7.90
N LYS A 179 15.79 12.69 -9.11
CA LYS A 179 15.74 13.96 -9.87
C LYS A 179 14.92 15.01 -9.12
N TYR A 180 13.76 14.67 -8.61
CA TYR A 180 12.91 15.59 -7.85
C TYR A 180 13.64 16.12 -6.60
N LEU A 181 14.28 15.24 -5.84
CA LEU A 181 15.06 15.64 -4.67
C LEU A 181 16.25 16.53 -5.05
N HIS A 182 16.97 16.19 -6.12
CA HIS A 182 18.05 17.01 -6.64
C HIS A 182 17.59 18.42 -7.02
N ASP A 183 16.46 18.53 -7.74
CA ASP A 183 15.91 19.81 -8.17
C ASP A 183 15.51 20.68 -6.97
N ILE A 184 14.90 20.11 -5.93
CA ILE A 184 14.57 20.81 -4.67
C ILE A 184 15.86 21.27 -3.94
N MET A 185 16.86 20.43 -3.83
CA MET A 185 18.13 20.80 -3.21
C MET A 185 18.84 21.94 -3.97
N ASN A 186 18.54 22.14 -5.25
CA ASN A 186 19.04 23.25 -6.06
C ASN A 186 18.04 24.44 -6.15
N GLY A 187 17.05 24.49 -5.27
CA GLY A 187 16.15 25.64 -5.09
C GLY A 187 14.85 25.60 -5.89
N ALA A 188 14.51 24.45 -6.51
CA ALA A 188 13.18 24.29 -7.07
C ALA A 188 12.10 24.27 -5.98
N PRO A 189 10.88 24.80 -6.24
CA PRO A 189 9.81 24.78 -5.26
C PRO A 189 9.32 23.33 -4.99
N VAL A 190 9.03 23.03 -3.73
CA VAL A 190 8.38 21.79 -3.34
C VAL A 190 6.92 21.79 -3.82
N SER A 191 6.50 20.73 -4.48
CA SER A 191 5.08 20.52 -4.81
C SER A 191 4.28 20.35 -3.52
N LYS A 192 3.16 21.06 -3.40
CA LYS A 192 2.30 21.03 -2.21
C LYS A 192 1.85 19.63 -1.81
N GLU A 193 1.62 18.79 -2.80
CA GLU A 193 1.22 17.38 -2.63
C GLU A 193 2.31 16.50 -1.99
N PHE A 194 3.60 16.90 -2.10
CA PHE A 194 4.73 16.14 -1.57
C PHE A 194 5.37 16.78 -0.31
N GLU A 195 4.83 17.90 0.16
CA GLU A 195 5.39 18.62 1.32
C GLU A 195 5.48 17.73 2.55
N LYS A 196 4.40 17.04 2.89
CA LYS A 196 4.36 16.14 4.05
C LYS A 196 5.29 14.93 3.93
N LEU A 197 5.57 14.45 2.72
CA LEU A 197 6.51 13.36 2.49
C LEU A 197 7.94 13.80 2.82
N LEU A 198 8.31 15.03 2.43
CA LEU A 198 9.66 15.57 2.66
C LEU A 198 9.90 15.97 4.11
N THR A 199 8.87 16.35 4.85
CA THR A 199 8.98 16.72 6.28
C THR A 199 8.93 15.51 7.22
N GLY A 200 8.56 14.34 6.72
CA GLY A 200 8.31 13.14 7.52
C GLY A 200 6.94 13.13 8.21
N GLU A 201 6.10 14.17 8.02
CA GLU A 201 4.76 14.23 8.61
C GLU A 201 3.88 13.08 8.11
N ALA A 202 3.94 12.75 6.81
CA ALA A 202 3.19 11.63 6.25
C ALA A 202 3.59 10.28 6.88
N ALA A 203 4.87 10.07 7.16
CA ALA A 203 5.34 8.86 7.85
C ALA A 203 4.79 8.77 9.28
N LEU A 204 4.80 9.89 10.03
CA LEU A 204 4.21 9.96 11.37
C LEU A 204 2.70 9.66 11.34
N GLU A 205 1.97 10.22 10.39
CA GLU A 205 0.54 9.99 10.19
C GLU A 205 0.24 8.52 9.86
N ALA A 206 1.06 7.89 9.01
CA ALA A 206 0.92 6.47 8.65
C ALA A 206 1.18 5.55 9.85
N ILE A 207 2.22 5.81 10.64
CA ILE A 207 2.52 5.07 11.88
C ILE A 207 1.39 5.23 12.90
N ALA A 208 0.88 6.45 13.11
CA ALA A 208 -0.24 6.69 14.01
C ALA A 208 -1.50 5.90 13.59
N SER A 209 -1.74 5.79 12.30
CA SER A 209 -2.85 4.97 11.76
C SER A 209 -2.60 3.47 11.99
N ALA A 210 -1.37 2.97 11.85
CA ALA A 210 -1.01 1.59 12.17
C ALA A 210 -1.20 1.29 13.67
N ASP A 211 -0.80 2.21 14.55
CA ASP A 211 -1.03 2.11 16.00
C ASP A 211 -2.53 2.06 16.33
N ALA A 212 -3.32 2.93 15.71
CA ALA A 212 -4.77 2.92 15.88
C ALA A 212 -5.42 1.60 15.40
N CYS A 213 -4.97 1.06 14.29
CA CYS A 213 -5.41 -0.24 13.77
C CYS A 213 -5.03 -1.39 14.72
N THR A 214 -3.79 -1.41 15.20
CA THR A 214 -3.32 -2.40 16.18
C THR A 214 -4.11 -2.32 17.49
N ARG A 215 -4.42 -1.12 17.95
CA ARG A 215 -5.26 -0.91 19.11
C ARG A 215 -6.70 -1.37 18.84
N SER A 216 -7.24 -1.12 17.67
CA SER A 216 -8.59 -1.53 17.29
C SER A 216 -8.78 -3.03 17.36
N ILE A 217 -7.87 -3.82 16.80
CA ILE A 217 -7.98 -5.29 16.84
C ILE A 217 -7.75 -5.84 18.26
N ASN A 218 -6.83 -5.25 19.03
CA ASN A 218 -6.55 -5.71 20.38
C ASN A 218 -7.68 -5.41 21.38
N GLU A 219 -8.39 -4.27 21.19
CA GLU A 219 -9.48 -3.84 22.08
C GLU A 219 -10.87 -4.17 21.52
N ASP A 220 -10.96 -4.80 20.34
CA ASP A 220 -12.20 -5.16 19.63
C ASP A 220 -13.18 -3.99 19.53
N ARG A 221 -12.67 -2.84 19.11
CA ARG A 221 -13.46 -1.60 18.96
C ARG A 221 -12.95 -0.68 17.85
N LYS A 222 -13.81 0.27 17.48
CA LYS A 222 -13.42 1.43 16.70
C LYS A 222 -12.50 2.34 17.54
N VAL A 223 -11.39 2.80 16.95
CA VAL A 223 -10.41 3.70 17.57
C VAL A 223 -10.40 5.04 16.84
N LYS A 224 -10.42 6.14 17.59
CA LYS A 224 -10.21 7.47 17.01
C LYS A 224 -8.71 7.74 16.87
N LEU A 225 -8.31 8.34 15.78
CA LEU A 225 -6.88 8.67 15.57
C LEU A 225 -6.36 9.68 16.60
N SER A 226 -7.24 10.56 17.10
CA SER A 226 -6.90 11.48 18.21
C SER A 226 -6.55 10.77 19.52
N GLU A 227 -6.88 9.50 19.71
CA GLU A 227 -6.45 8.70 20.87
C GLU A 227 -4.97 8.31 20.81
N ILE A 228 -4.38 8.38 19.62
CA ILE A 228 -2.97 8.06 19.36
C ILE A 228 -2.12 9.33 19.26
N MET A 229 -2.63 10.33 18.56
CA MET A 229 -1.85 11.54 18.26
C MET A 229 -1.94 12.62 19.37
N GLY A 230 -2.90 12.51 20.29
CA GLY A 230 -3.08 13.44 21.42
C GLY A 230 -3.98 14.61 21.07
#